data_2c61ca2b47e632a70fee3e52f6f1fb3e
#
_entry.id   2c61ca2b47e632a70fee3e52f6f1fb3e
#
_cell.length_a   1.000
_cell.length_b   1.000
_cell.length_c   1.000
_cell.angle_alpha   90.00
_cell.angle_beta   90.00
_cell.angle_gamma   90.00
#
_symmetry.space_group_name_H-M   'P 1'
#
loop_
_entity.id
_entity.type
_entity.pdbx_description
1 polymer ?
#
loop_
_entity_poly.entity_id
_entity_poly.type
_entity_poly.pdbx_seq_one_letter_code
_entity_poly.pdbx_strand_id
1 'polypeptide(L)'
;MGMQRGSLVQALSLGLALAGFSVMATVSAAEYNFAVEPTYTPERAREVYEPLIKYLDNATGQTFNLVVARNYAFYWNDIRNRKDLHFVFDEAHFTDFRIQRFGYEPLAKSSVPSSYSLLTQDDVAEGNVQAFVARSLVTMPAPNLGFALLLEYFPNPMQQPDLRSLATSWRDTVEIVFAGEADAAMVPTWLSNEYPNLIPVIKTREFPGAAVSASAEVPAEVKAAVKEALLRLHEDPALFEVLNELGMPQFVDATAAEYKGSEQMLKNFYGYNKRAEAPR
;
A
#
# COMPACT_ATOMS: atom_id res chain seq x y z
N MET A 1 -102.11 24.44 1.14
CA MET A 1 -102.06 23.40 0.07
C MET A 1 -100.78 23.53 -0.60
N GLY A 2 -99.92 22.51 -0.64
CA GLY A 2 -98.65 22.50 -1.37
C GLY A 2 -97.49 22.08 -0.52
N MET A 3 -97.28 20.81 -0.39
CA MET A 3 -96.07 20.14 0.22
C MET A 3 -94.88 20.33 -0.72
N GLN A 4 -93.74 20.75 -0.23
CA GLN A 4 -92.45 20.56 -0.87
C GLN A 4 -91.52 19.72 -0.01
N ARG A 5 -91.13 18.62 -0.59
CA ARG A 5 -90.15 17.67 -0.04
C ARG A 5 -88.72 18.17 -0.32
N GLY A 6 -87.95 18.42 0.71
CA GLY A 6 -86.54 18.68 0.64
C GLY A 6 -85.74 17.36 0.60
N SER A 7 -84.89 17.19 -0.38
CA SER A 7 -84.00 16.08 -0.57
C SER A 7 -82.63 16.38 0.05
N LEU A 8 -82.22 15.56 1.06
CA LEU A 8 -80.91 15.59 1.65
C LEU A 8 -79.88 14.84 0.74
N VAL A 9 -78.89 15.55 0.22
CA VAL A 9 -77.75 14.91 -0.44
C VAL A 9 -76.62 14.81 0.57
N GLN A 10 -76.35 13.57 1.00
CA GLN A 10 -75.14 13.26 1.79
C GLN A 10 -73.96 13.16 0.82
N ALA A 11 -72.97 14.06 0.97
CA ALA A 11 -71.68 13.99 0.32
C ALA A 11 -70.74 13.07 1.13
N LEU A 12 -70.42 11.91 0.57
CA LEU A 12 -69.42 10.96 1.10
C LEU A 12 -68.03 11.47 0.65
N SER A 13 -67.27 12.07 1.57
CA SER A 13 -65.84 12.40 1.36
C SER A 13 -64.97 11.15 1.59
N LEU A 14 -64.52 10.56 0.47
CA LEU A 14 -63.56 9.45 0.46
C LEU A 14 -62.14 10.02 0.70
N GLY A 15 -61.62 9.92 1.93
CA GLY A 15 -60.25 10.27 2.25
C GLY A 15 -59.29 9.19 1.78
N LEU A 16 -58.54 9.51 0.72
CA LEU A 16 -57.45 8.66 0.18
C LEU A 16 -56.20 8.87 1.06
N ALA A 17 -55.94 7.97 2.03
CA ALA A 17 -54.71 7.93 2.78
C ALA A 17 -53.60 7.37 1.89
N LEU A 18 -52.73 8.24 1.33
CA LEU A 18 -51.46 7.83 0.72
C LEU A 18 -50.52 7.36 1.85
N ALA A 19 -50.44 6.06 2.08
CA ALA A 19 -49.39 5.47 2.88
C ALA A 19 -48.08 5.55 2.03
N GLY A 20 -47.22 6.54 2.35
CA GLY A 20 -45.88 6.64 1.78
C GLY A 20 -45.03 5.47 2.28
N PHE A 21 -44.89 4.43 1.45
CA PHE A 21 -43.87 3.41 1.64
C PHE A 21 -42.52 4.07 1.35
N SER A 22 -41.81 4.54 2.39
CA SER A 22 -40.39 4.81 2.30
C SER A 22 -39.66 3.49 2.06
N VAL A 23 -39.34 3.21 0.80
CA VAL A 23 -38.40 2.14 0.46
C VAL A 23 -37.05 2.58 1.02
N MET A 24 -36.69 2.12 2.21
CA MET A 24 -35.30 2.15 2.66
C MET A 24 -34.53 1.25 1.70
N ALA A 25 -33.89 1.85 0.72
CA ALA A 25 -32.87 1.18 -0.05
C ALA A 25 -31.80 0.72 0.95
N THR A 26 -31.70 -0.55 1.21
CA THR A 26 -30.52 -1.14 1.88
C THR A 26 -29.36 -0.87 0.95
N VAL A 27 -28.57 0.16 1.27
CA VAL A 27 -27.26 0.36 0.62
C VAL A 27 -26.43 -0.84 1.04
N SER A 28 -26.33 -1.80 0.16
CA SER A 28 -25.39 -2.91 0.32
C SER A 28 -23.99 -2.26 0.35
N ALA A 29 -23.21 -2.55 1.40
CA ALA A 29 -21.81 -2.15 1.43
C ALA A 29 -21.15 -2.69 0.17
N ALA A 30 -20.47 -1.83 -0.58
CA ALA A 30 -19.71 -2.28 -1.74
C ALA A 30 -18.43 -2.99 -1.24
N GLU A 31 -17.97 -3.98 -2.02
CA GLU A 31 -16.76 -4.73 -1.71
C GLU A 31 -15.58 -4.20 -2.51
N TYR A 32 -14.46 -3.95 -1.83
CA TYR A 32 -13.24 -3.45 -2.44
C TYR A 32 -12.05 -4.33 -2.08
N ASN A 33 -11.24 -4.70 -3.07
CA ASN A 33 -9.97 -5.37 -2.86
C ASN A 33 -8.90 -4.35 -2.46
N PHE A 34 -8.25 -4.58 -1.33
CA PHE A 34 -7.15 -3.77 -0.80
C PHE A 34 -5.87 -4.61 -0.83
N ALA A 35 -4.94 -4.28 -1.73
CA ALA A 35 -3.68 -5.00 -1.87
C ALA A 35 -2.56 -4.30 -1.09
N VAL A 36 -1.64 -5.12 -0.56
CA VAL A 36 -0.46 -4.64 0.16
C VAL A 36 0.81 -5.21 -0.47
N GLU A 37 1.89 -4.46 -0.37
CA GLU A 37 3.21 -4.91 -0.80
C GLU A 37 3.68 -6.09 0.06
N PRO A 38 4.27 -7.16 -0.53
CA PRO A 38 4.61 -8.38 0.18
C PRO A 38 5.91 -8.25 1.00
N THR A 39 5.88 -7.40 2.01
CA THR A 39 6.99 -7.16 2.96
C THR A 39 7.00 -8.13 4.14
N TYR A 40 6.03 -9.03 4.20
CA TYR A 40 5.85 -10.10 5.18
C TYR A 40 5.48 -11.39 4.47
N THR A 41 5.57 -12.53 5.18
CA THR A 41 4.91 -13.76 4.73
C THR A 41 3.40 -13.53 4.62
N PRO A 42 2.67 -14.28 3.77
CA PRO A 42 1.23 -14.07 3.61
C PRO A 42 0.44 -14.20 4.92
N GLU A 43 0.85 -15.09 5.81
CA GLU A 43 0.24 -15.30 7.13
C GLU A 43 0.46 -14.07 8.03
N ARG A 44 1.71 -13.62 8.13
CA ARG A 44 2.06 -12.45 8.93
C ARG A 44 1.45 -11.16 8.38
N ALA A 45 1.39 -11.01 7.06
CA ALA A 45 0.74 -9.87 6.43
C ALA A 45 -0.74 -9.75 6.84
N ARG A 46 -1.46 -10.88 6.93
CA ARG A 46 -2.86 -10.84 7.42
C ARG A 46 -2.92 -10.35 8.86
N GLU A 47 -2.08 -10.87 9.74
CA GLU A 47 -2.06 -10.43 11.13
C GLU A 47 -1.78 -8.92 11.28
N VAL A 48 -0.82 -8.41 10.50
CA VAL A 48 -0.42 -6.99 10.53
C VAL A 48 -1.52 -6.09 9.96
N TYR A 49 -2.12 -6.46 8.81
CA TYR A 49 -3.04 -5.57 8.10
C TYR A 49 -4.52 -5.76 8.45
N GLU A 50 -4.94 -6.90 9.02
CA GLU A 50 -6.36 -7.09 9.42
C GLU A 50 -6.92 -6.00 10.33
N PRO A 51 -6.19 -5.46 11.33
CA PRO A 51 -6.72 -4.37 12.15
C PRO A 51 -6.97 -3.10 11.32
N LEU A 52 -6.09 -2.78 10.36
CA LEU A 52 -6.29 -1.66 9.42
C LEU A 52 -7.53 -1.88 8.56
N ILE A 53 -7.72 -3.08 8.02
CA ILE A 53 -8.87 -3.41 7.19
C ILE A 53 -10.17 -3.26 8.00
N LYS A 54 -10.23 -3.82 9.21
CA LYS A 54 -11.39 -3.68 10.11
C LYS A 54 -11.69 -2.22 10.47
N TYR A 55 -10.64 -1.42 10.66
CA TYR A 55 -10.80 0.00 10.91
C TYR A 55 -11.42 0.71 9.70
N LEU A 56 -10.93 0.43 8.49
CA LEU A 56 -11.48 1.01 7.26
C LEU A 56 -12.94 0.58 7.02
N ASP A 57 -13.28 -0.71 7.25
CA ASP A 57 -14.66 -1.20 7.19
C ASP A 57 -15.58 -0.36 8.08
N ASN A 58 -15.18 -0.17 9.34
CA ASN A 58 -15.96 0.57 10.33
C ASN A 58 -16.06 2.07 10.02
N ALA A 59 -14.96 2.68 9.61
CA ALA A 59 -14.89 4.12 9.36
C ALA A 59 -15.64 4.54 8.09
N THR A 60 -15.70 3.66 7.08
CA THR A 60 -16.26 4.00 5.76
C THR A 60 -17.64 3.37 5.51
N GLY A 61 -18.02 2.33 6.29
CA GLY A 61 -19.22 1.54 6.02
C GLY A 61 -19.14 0.68 4.74
N GLN A 62 -17.94 0.52 4.19
CA GLN A 62 -17.66 -0.37 3.06
C GLN A 62 -17.03 -1.68 3.55
N THR A 63 -16.86 -2.66 2.66
CA THR A 63 -16.17 -3.91 2.97
C THR A 63 -14.87 -3.97 2.18
N PHE A 64 -13.75 -4.18 2.87
CA PHE A 64 -12.43 -4.32 2.24
C PHE A 64 -11.93 -5.75 2.37
N ASN A 65 -11.54 -6.33 1.24
CA ASN A 65 -10.94 -7.66 1.17
C ASN A 65 -9.42 -7.52 1.04
N LEU A 66 -8.66 -7.93 2.06
CA LEU A 66 -7.20 -7.89 2.03
C LEU A 66 -6.65 -8.85 0.98
N VAL A 67 -5.88 -8.33 0.04
CA VAL A 67 -5.18 -9.09 -0.99
C VAL A 67 -3.69 -9.10 -0.70
N VAL A 68 -3.16 -10.29 -0.38
CA VAL A 68 -1.74 -10.50 -0.10
C VAL A 68 -1.14 -11.36 -1.21
N ALA A 69 -0.19 -10.82 -1.94
CA ALA A 69 0.55 -11.57 -2.93
C ALA A 69 1.54 -12.54 -2.25
N ARG A 70 1.78 -13.69 -2.88
CA ARG A 70 2.70 -14.72 -2.36
C ARG A 70 4.14 -14.19 -2.22
N ASN A 71 4.59 -13.33 -3.13
CA ASN A 71 5.89 -12.67 -3.12
C ASN A 71 5.91 -11.53 -4.15
N TYR A 72 7.04 -10.83 -4.26
CA TYR A 72 7.22 -9.70 -5.17
C TYR A 72 7.04 -10.06 -6.65
N ALA A 73 7.36 -11.27 -7.10
CA ALA A 73 7.16 -11.67 -8.49
C ALA A 73 5.67 -11.75 -8.84
N PHE A 74 4.86 -12.34 -7.95
CA PHE A 74 3.40 -12.35 -8.09
C PHE A 74 2.80 -10.96 -7.95
N TYR A 75 3.26 -10.18 -6.96
CA TYR A 75 2.81 -8.80 -6.77
C TYR A 75 3.05 -7.94 -8.02
N TRP A 76 4.26 -8.00 -8.58
CA TRP A 76 4.60 -7.30 -9.82
C TRP A 76 3.77 -7.77 -11.02
N ASN A 77 3.47 -9.08 -11.09
CA ASN A 77 2.54 -9.59 -12.09
C ASN A 77 1.13 -9.02 -11.91
N ASP A 78 0.63 -8.97 -10.68
CA ASP A 78 -0.69 -8.44 -10.34
C ASP A 78 -0.78 -6.94 -10.64
N ILE A 79 0.22 -6.14 -10.29
CA ILE A 79 0.29 -4.71 -10.64
C ILE A 79 0.07 -4.50 -12.14
N ARG A 80 0.65 -5.35 -12.99
CA ARG A 80 0.60 -5.18 -14.45
C ARG A 80 -0.66 -5.72 -15.10
N ASN A 81 -1.34 -6.67 -14.48
CA ASN A 81 -2.38 -7.45 -15.14
C ASN A 81 -3.74 -7.45 -14.43
N ARG A 82 -3.79 -7.21 -13.11
CA ARG A 82 -5.05 -7.20 -12.35
C ARG A 82 -5.69 -5.83 -12.37
N LYS A 83 -6.98 -5.81 -12.69
CA LYS A 83 -7.81 -4.60 -12.70
C LYS A 83 -8.73 -4.49 -11.48
N ASP A 84 -8.86 -5.57 -10.73
CA ASP A 84 -9.73 -5.68 -9.56
C ASP A 84 -9.06 -5.26 -8.24
N LEU A 85 -7.88 -4.64 -8.28
CA LEU A 85 -7.23 -4.06 -7.13
C LEU A 85 -7.72 -2.61 -6.98
N HIS A 86 -8.70 -2.42 -6.09
CA HIS A 86 -9.36 -1.12 -5.93
C HIS A 86 -8.53 -0.14 -5.11
N PHE A 87 -7.93 -0.64 -4.04
CA PHE A 87 -6.98 0.10 -3.19
C PHE A 87 -5.67 -0.68 -3.10
N VAL A 88 -4.59 0.06 -2.97
CA VAL A 88 -3.25 -0.52 -2.85
C VAL A 88 -2.42 0.29 -1.86
N PHE A 89 -1.55 -0.38 -1.09
CA PHE A 89 -0.57 0.26 -0.23
C PHE A 89 0.82 -0.19 -0.66
N ASP A 90 1.52 0.68 -1.37
CA ASP A 90 2.83 0.40 -1.95
C ASP A 90 3.79 1.56 -1.87
N GLU A 91 5.09 1.25 -2.02
CA GLU A 91 6.16 2.22 -2.08
C GLU A 91 6.15 3.05 -3.38
N ALA A 92 6.90 4.14 -3.35
CA ALA A 92 6.87 5.22 -4.34
C ALA A 92 7.00 4.74 -5.79
N HIS A 93 7.83 3.75 -6.08
CA HIS A 93 8.06 3.27 -7.45
C HIS A 93 6.84 2.53 -8.03
N PHE A 94 6.14 1.74 -7.22
CA PHE A 94 4.89 1.10 -7.62
C PHE A 94 3.74 2.11 -7.66
N THR A 95 3.68 3.01 -6.68
CA THR A 95 2.70 4.09 -6.64
C THR A 95 2.76 4.92 -7.93
N ASP A 96 3.95 5.39 -8.32
CA ASP A 96 4.11 6.17 -9.56
C ASP A 96 3.77 5.34 -10.80
N PHE A 97 4.18 4.07 -10.86
CA PHE A 97 3.83 3.19 -11.96
C PHE A 97 2.32 3.05 -12.13
N ARG A 98 1.56 2.89 -11.04
CA ARG A 98 0.09 2.82 -11.07
C ARG A 98 -0.54 4.14 -11.49
N ILE A 99 -0.02 5.28 -11.02
CA ILE A 99 -0.47 6.61 -11.44
C ILE A 99 -0.30 6.76 -12.95
N GLN A 100 0.90 6.48 -13.46
CA GLN A 100 1.23 6.72 -14.87
C GLN A 100 0.56 5.73 -15.83
N ARG A 101 0.33 4.49 -15.41
CA ARG A 101 -0.17 3.43 -16.28
C ARG A 101 -1.64 3.13 -16.15
N PHE A 102 -2.23 3.34 -14.96
CA PHE A 102 -3.58 2.92 -14.65
C PHE A 102 -4.44 4.02 -14.04
N GLY A 103 -3.92 5.24 -13.90
CA GLY A 103 -4.70 6.39 -13.40
C GLY A 103 -5.10 6.27 -11.92
N TYR A 104 -4.29 5.57 -11.12
CA TYR A 104 -4.51 5.55 -9.68
C TYR A 104 -4.30 6.92 -9.08
N GLU A 105 -5.03 7.20 -8.00
CA GLU A 105 -4.96 8.44 -7.23
C GLU A 105 -4.37 8.13 -5.83
N PRO A 106 -3.21 8.69 -5.46
CA PRO A 106 -2.69 8.55 -4.10
C PRO A 106 -3.56 9.38 -3.15
N LEU A 107 -4.05 8.74 -2.09
CA LEU A 107 -4.96 9.32 -1.10
C LEU A 107 -4.22 9.84 0.12
N ALA A 108 -3.40 8.98 0.71
CA ALA A 108 -2.59 9.28 1.88
C ALA A 108 -1.29 8.47 1.83
N LYS A 109 -0.23 9.00 2.45
CA LYS A 109 1.09 8.37 2.49
C LYS A 109 1.64 8.33 3.90
N SER A 110 2.61 7.45 4.13
CA SER A 110 3.44 7.52 5.33
C SER A 110 4.04 8.92 5.50
N SER A 111 4.01 9.46 6.72
CA SER A 111 4.69 10.73 7.04
C SER A 111 6.21 10.60 7.04
N VAL A 112 6.73 9.36 7.06
CA VAL A 112 8.16 9.06 6.97
C VAL A 112 8.53 8.77 5.52
N PRO A 113 9.51 9.48 4.94
CA PRO A 113 10.05 9.17 3.63
C PRO A 113 10.64 7.76 3.58
N SER A 114 10.51 7.07 2.44
CA SER A 114 11.15 5.78 2.21
C SER A 114 12.62 5.98 1.88
N SER A 115 13.50 5.38 2.66
CA SER A 115 14.94 5.26 2.39
C SER A 115 15.45 3.93 2.93
N TYR A 116 16.61 3.51 2.44
CA TYR A 116 17.20 2.22 2.78
C TYR A 116 18.62 2.40 3.31
N SER A 117 19.04 1.49 4.18
CA SER A 117 20.40 1.43 4.71
C SER A 117 21.00 0.06 4.43
N LEU A 118 22.27 0.05 4.02
CA LEU A 118 23.06 -1.18 3.95
C LEU A 118 23.73 -1.38 5.31
N LEU A 119 23.35 -2.43 6.01
CA LEU A 119 23.80 -2.76 7.36
C LEU A 119 24.74 -3.97 7.33
N THR A 120 25.80 -3.93 8.12
CA THR A 120 26.77 -5.03 8.28
C THR A 120 27.21 -5.19 9.73
N GLN A 121 27.78 -6.35 10.08
CA GLN A 121 28.50 -6.58 11.35
C GLN A 121 29.99 -6.23 11.26
N ASP A 122 30.52 -6.06 10.04
CA ASP A 122 31.93 -5.82 9.81
C ASP A 122 32.30 -4.34 9.99
N ASP A 123 33.53 -4.10 10.40
CA ASP A 123 34.11 -2.74 10.46
C ASP A 123 34.43 -2.25 9.04
N VAL A 124 33.42 -1.74 8.36
CA VAL A 124 33.51 -1.15 7.02
C VAL A 124 33.29 0.33 7.13
N ALA A 125 34.20 1.11 6.54
CA ALA A 125 34.10 2.57 6.53
C ALA A 125 32.80 3.02 5.83
N GLU A 126 32.18 4.06 6.39
CA GLU A 126 30.98 4.68 5.82
C GLU A 126 31.22 5.08 4.35
N GLY A 127 30.24 4.78 3.50
CA GLY A 127 30.28 5.03 2.06
C GLY A 127 31.06 4.00 1.24
N ASN A 128 31.81 3.08 1.87
CA ASN A 128 32.63 2.08 1.16
C ASN A 128 31.82 0.86 0.70
N VAL A 129 30.89 1.04 -0.21
CA VAL A 129 30.08 -0.06 -0.77
C VAL A 129 30.94 -1.05 -1.59
N GLN A 130 32.09 -0.61 -2.12
CA GLN A 130 32.98 -1.47 -2.91
C GLN A 130 33.61 -2.59 -2.07
N ALA A 131 33.64 -2.46 -0.75
CA ALA A 131 34.03 -3.55 0.15
C ALA A 131 33.16 -4.81 0.02
N PHE A 132 31.97 -4.68 -0.56
CA PHE A 132 31.02 -5.78 -0.74
C PHE A 132 31.04 -6.41 -2.15
N VAL A 133 31.93 -5.99 -3.04
CA VAL A 133 32.12 -6.69 -4.32
C VAL A 133 32.51 -8.15 -4.05
N ALA A 134 31.82 -9.09 -4.70
CA ALA A 134 31.94 -10.53 -4.54
C ALA A 134 31.58 -11.07 -3.14
N ARG A 135 31.03 -10.23 -2.25
CA ARG A 135 30.47 -10.66 -0.94
C ARG A 135 28.96 -10.87 -1.05
N SER A 136 28.41 -11.57 -0.07
CA SER A 136 26.98 -11.88 -0.05
C SER A 136 26.17 -10.73 0.56
N LEU A 137 25.22 -10.20 -0.20
CA LEU A 137 24.26 -9.20 0.28
C LEU A 137 22.85 -9.76 0.23
N VAL A 138 22.07 -9.51 1.25
CA VAL A 138 20.67 -9.92 1.32
C VAL A 138 19.73 -8.72 1.29
N THR A 139 18.61 -8.85 0.60
CA THR A 139 17.51 -7.89 0.57
C THR A 139 16.23 -8.62 0.17
N MET A 140 15.09 -7.92 0.29
CA MET A 140 13.83 -8.45 -0.24
C MET A 140 13.92 -8.64 -1.76
N PRO A 141 13.17 -9.62 -2.33
CA PRO A 141 13.25 -9.93 -3.75
C PRO A 141 12.88 -8.77 -4.68
N ALA A 142 13.46 -8.79 -5.88
CA ALA A 142 13.08 -7.88 -6.97
C ALA A 142 11.57 -8.00 -7.31
N PRO A 143 10.91 -6.91 -7.71
CA PRO A 143 11.42 -5.55 -7.91
C PRO A 143 11.17 -4.60 -6.72
N ASN A 144 11.44 -5.05 -5.50
CA ASN A 144 11.40 -4.19 -4.32
C ASN A 144 12.30 -2.95 -4.48
N LEU A 145 11.96 -1.83 -3.83
CA LEU A 145 12.71 -0.58 -3.94
C LEU A 145 14.14 -0.71 -3.37
N GLY A 146 14.31 -1.40 -2.25
CA GLY A 146 15.64 -1.66 -1.67
C GLY A 146 16.55 -2.45 -2.62
N PHE A 147 16.01 -3.47 -3.30
CA PHE A 147 16.73 -4.22 -4.34
C PHE A 147 17.14 -3.31 -5.50
N ALA A 148 16.20 -2.50 -6.00
CA ALA A 148 16.46 -1.60 -7.11
C ALA A 148 17.54 -0.54 -6.78
N LEU A 149 17.50 0.00 -5.56
CA LEU A 149 18.48 0.95 -5.05
C LEU A 149 19.86 0.30 -4.86
N LEU A 150 19.90 -0.93 -4.36
CA LEU A 150 21.16 -1.66 -4.19
C LEU A 150 21.88 -1.83 -5.52
N LEU A 151 21.15 -2.13 -6.62
CA LEU A 151 21.74 -2.26 -7.95
C LEU A 151 22.40 -0.96 -8.46
N GLU A 152 21.93 0.21 -8.03
CA GLU A 152 22.54 1.49 -8.44
C GLU A 152 23.95 1.69 -7.88
N TYR A 153 24.27 1.09 -6.73
CA TYR A 153 25.62 1.14 -6.14
C TYR A 153 26.60 0.19 -6.81
N PHE A 154 26.12 -0.78 -7.59
CA PHE A 154 26.94 -1.77 -8.30
C PHE A 154 26.62 -1.77 -9.81
N PRO A 155 26.89 -0.66 -10.53
CA PRO A 155 26.51 -0.55 -11.94
C PRO A 155 27.38 -1.40 -12.89
N ASN A 156 28.56 -1.84 -12.44
CA ASN A 156 29.45 -2.68 -13.23
C ASN A 156 29.11 -4.16 -13.06
N PRO A 157 28.65 -4.88 -14.10
CA PRO A 157 28.29 -6.30 -14.00
C PRO A 157 29.43 -7.23 -13.53
N MET A 158 30.70 -6.80 -13.70
CA MET A 158 31.88 -7.57 -13.28
C MET A 158 32.29 -7.30 -11.82
N GLN A 159 31.64 -6.35 -11.17
CA GLN A 159 31.94 -5.92 -9.80
C GLN A 159 30.67 -5.90 -8.98
N GLN A 160 29.96 -7.02 -8.95
CA GLN A 160 28.72 -7.15 -8.21
C GLN A 160 28.89 -8.01 -6.95
N PRO A 161 28.09 -7.78 -5.92
CA PRO A 161 27.94 -8.71 -4.84
C PRO A 161 27.15 -9.95 -5.27
N ASP A 162 27.20 -11.01 -4.47
CA ASP A 162 26.27 -12.14 -4.54
C ASP A 162 24.95 -11.71 -3.88
N LEU A 163 23.95 -11.34 -4.70
CA LEU A 163 22.66 -10.85 -4.21
C LEU A 163 21.75 -12.01 -3.86
N ARG A 164 21.47 -12.16 -2.57
CA ARG A 164 20.56 -13.17 -2.03
C ARG A 164 19.17 -12.58 -1.80
N SER A 165 18.17 -13.10 -2.50
CA SER A 165 16.77 -12.68 -2.41
C SER A 165 15.94 -13.77 -1.73
N LEU A 166 16.41 -14.29 -0.60
CA LEU A 166 15.77 -15.38 0.14
C LEU A 166 14.88 -14.88 1.28
N ALA A 167 15.05 -13.64 1.70
CA ALA A 167 14.33 -13.07 2.82
C ALA A 167 12.82 -12.97 2.53
N THR A 168 12.04 -13.28 3.56
CA THR A 168 10.57 -13.28 3.54
C THR A 168 9.98 -12.08 4.27
N SER A 169 10.83 -11.31 4.98
CA SER A 169 10.50 -10.05 5.63
C SER A 169 11.75 -9.19 5.81
N TRP A 170 11.58 -7.91 6.15
CA TRP A 170 12.71 -7.04 6.46
C TRP A 170 13.48 -7.49 7.70
N ARG A 171 12.80 -8.00 8.73
CA ARG A 171 13.45 -8.52 9.94
C ARG A 171 14.24 -9.80 9.65
N ASP A 172 13.68 -10.69 8.82
CA ASP A 172 14.38 -11.90 8.34
C ASP A 172 15.68 -11.55 7.59
N THR A 173 15.67 -10.46 6.81
CA THR A 173 16.86 -9.93 6.13
C THR A 173 17.98 -9.61 7.13
N VAL A 174 17.66 -9.03 8.28
CA VAL A 174 18.62 -8.71 9.33
C VAL A 174 19.11 -9.97 10.06
N GLU A 175 18.18 -10.89 10.33
CA GLU A 175 18.52 -12.16 11.03
C GLU A 175 19.51 -13.01 10.20
N ILE A 176 19.40 -13.03 8.87
CA ILE A 176 20.33 -13.68 7.96
C ILE A 176 21.76 -13.14 8.13
N VAL A 177 21.91 -11.80 8.35
CA VAL A 177 23.23 -11.20 8.64
C VAL A 177 23.73 -11.59 10.01
N PHE A 178 22.88 -11.60 11.04
CA PHE A 178 23.28 -12.03 12.37
C PHE A 178 23.68 -13.51 12.43
N ALA A 179 23.06 -14.36 11.61
CA ALA A 179 23.43 -15.77 11.47
C ALA A 179 24.76 -15.97 10.71
N GLY A 180 25.34 -14.90 10.12
CA GLY A 180 26.54 -15.00 9.29
C GLY A 180 26.30 -15.64 7.93
N GLU A 181 25.04 -15.72 7.48
CA GLU A 181 24.66 -16.28 6.19
C GLU A 181 24.79 -15.24 5.05
N ALA A 182 24.84 -13.96 5.38
CA ALA A 182 25.18 -12.87 4.47
C ALA A 182 26.07 -11.84 5.19
N ASP A 183 26.88 -11.12 4.39
CA ASP A 183 27.83 -10.12 4.90
C ASP A 183 27.16 -8.77 5.21
N ALA A 184 26.08 -8.44 4.50
CA ALA A 184 25.31 -7.23 4.75
C ALA A 184 23.85 -7.35 4.27
N ALA A 185 22.97 -6.50 4.82
CA ALA A 185 21.56 -6.43 4.49
C ALA A 185 21.16 -5.03 4.03
N MET A 186 20.41 -4.95 2.92
CA MET A 186 19.72 -3.72 2.51
C MET A 186 18.30 -3.73 3.08
N VAL A 187 18.01 -2.83 4.00
CA VAL A 187 16.74 -2.74 4.73
C VAL A 187 16.22 -1.31 4.78
N PRO A 188 14.91 -1.08 5.02
CA PRO A 188 14.38 0.26 5.28
C PRO A 188 15.14 0.94 6.44
N THR A 189 15.47 2.22 6.26
CA THR A 189 16.28 2.96 7.25
C THR A 189 15.61 3.03 8.63
N TRP A 190 14.28 3.08 8.71
CA TRP A 190 13.58 3.08 10.00
C TRP A 190 13.91 1.82 10.82
N LEU A 191 14.07 0.67 10.15
CA LEU A 191 14.39 -0.60 10.80
C LEU A 191 15.82 -0.61 11.35
N SER A 192 16.75 0.11 10.73
CA SER A 192 18.16 0.16 11.18
C SER A 192 18.30 0.65 12.61
N ASN A 193 17.38 1.50 13.07
CA ASN A 193 17.39 2.02 14.43
C ASN A 193 17.08 0.96 15.50
N GLU A 194 16.43 -0.14 15.11
CA GLU A 194 16.12 -1.26 16.00
C GLU A 194 17.33 -2.20 16.21
N TYR A 195 18.36 -2.09 15.37
CA TYR A 195 19.54 -2.94 15.37
C TYR A 195 20.85 -2.15 15.58
N PRO A 196 21.07 -1.57 16.76
CA PRO A 196 22.23 -0.71 17.03
C PRO A 196 23.58 -1.47 16.98
N ASN A 197 23.56 -2.79 16.92
CA ASN A 197 24.75 -3.63 16.78
C ASN A 197 25.19 -3.82 15.32
N LEU A 198 24.40 -3.33 14.35
CA LEU A 198 24.77 -3.31 12.95
C LEU A 198 25.27 -1.93 12.54
N ILE A 199 26.31 -1.92 11.73
CA ILE A 199 26.95 -0.70 11.24
C ILE A 199 26.30 -0.29 9.91
N PRO A 200 25.72 0.91 9.79
CA PRO A 200 25.22 1.41 8.52
C PRO A 200 26.38 1.86 7.64
N VAL A 201 26.55 1.23 6.49
CA VAL A 201 27.59 1.57 5.50
C VAL A 201 27.13 2.72 4.60
N ILE A 202 25.87 2.71 4.19
CA ILE A 202 25.22 3.78 3.42
C ILE A 202 23.78 3.96 3.87
N LYS A 203 23.28 5.17 3.67
CA LYS A 203 21.86 5.48 3.57
C LYS A 203 21.57 5.97 2.16
N THR A 204 20.52 5.44 1.53
CA THR A 204 20.11 5.85 0.17
C THR A 204 19.46 7.23 0.18
N ARG A 205 19.23 7.77 -1.03
CA ARG A 205 18.32 8.91 -1.17
C ARG A 205 16.92 8.57 -0.70
N GLU A 206 16.15 9.60 -0.40
CA GLU A 206 14.77 9.48 0.04
C GLU A 206 13.80 9.51 -1.13
N PHE A 207 12.71 8.76 -0.97
CA PHE A 207 11.51 8.77 -1.82
C PHE A 207 10.31 9.22 -0.97
N PRO A 208 9.22 9.68 -1.60
CA PRO A 208 7.96 9.84 -0.87
C PRO A 208 7.61 8.56 -0.12
N GLY A 209 7.02 8.70 1.06
CA GLY A 209 6.59 7.55 1.85
C GLY A 209 5.59 6.67 1.09
N ALA A 210 5.52 5.39 1.45
CA ALA A 210 4.56 4.46 0.89
C ALA A 210 3.13 5.02 0.96
N ALA A 211 2.34 4.85 -0.09
CA ALA A 211 1.02 5.45 -0.21
C ALA A 211 -0.10 4.43 -0.33
N VAL A 212 -1.23 4.75 0.28
CA VAL A 212 -2.50 4.15 -0.09
C VAL A 212 -3.04 4.91 -1.30
N SER A 213 -3.21 4.19 -2.41
CA SER A 213 -3.75 4.72 -3.66
C SER A 213 -5.03 3.99 -4.05
N ALA A 214 -5.95 4.70 -4.72
CA ALA A 214 -7.20 4.14 -5.21
C ALA A 214 -7.24 4.12 -6.73
N SER A 215 -7.85 3.09 -7.31
CA SER A 215 -8.07 3.00 -8.74
C SER A 215 -9.07 4.06 -9.23
N ALA A 216 -9.04 4.37 -10.53
CA ALA A 216 -9.99 5.31 -11.13
C ALA A 216 -11.46 4.85 -11.03
N GLU A 217 -11.69 3.55 -10.86
CA GLU A 217 -13.03 2.94 -10.80
C GLU A 217 -13.70 3.13 -9.43
N VAL A 218 -12.94 3.46 -8.39
CA VAL A 218 -13.50 3.70 -7.04
C VAL A 218 -14.24 5.05 -7.02
N PRO A 219 -15.50 5.09 -6.52
CA PRO A 219 -16.26 6.34 -6.41
C PRO A 219 -15.55 7.41 -5.58
N ALA A 220 -15.73 8.67 -5.94
CA ALA A 220 -15.04 9.80 -5.30
C ALA A 220 -15.37 9.91 -3.80
N GLU A 221 -16.62 9.63 -3.41
CA GLU A 221 -17.07 9.63 -2.03
C GLU A 221 -16.39 8.53 -1.19
N VAL A 222 -16.13 7.36 -1.78
CA VAL A 222 -15.42 6.26 -1.11
C VAL A 222 -13.94 6.62 -0.95
N LYS A 223 -13.31 7.18 -1.99
CA LYS A 223 -11.93 7.70 -1.91
C LYS A 223 -11.79 8.72 -0.79
N ALA A 224 -12.72 9.67 -0.71
CA ALA A 224 -12.70 10.71 0.31
C ALA A 224 -12.86 10.12 1.73
N ALA A 225 -13.77 9.16 1.92
CA ALA A 225 -13.97 8.50 3.20
C ALA A 225 -12.73 7.69 3.63
N VAL A 226 -12.11 6.93 2.70
CA VAL A 226 -10.87 6.19 2.98
C VAL A 226 -9.73 7.13 3.31
N LYS A 227 -9.58 8.24 2.55
CA LYS A 227 -8.57 9.25 2.83
C LYS A 227 -8.74 9.84 4.23
N GLU A 228 -9.95 10.27 4.59
CA GLU A 228 -10.24 10.82 5.91
C GLU A 228 -9.93 9.82 7.02
N ALA A 229 -10.35 8.56 6.86
CA ALA A 229 -10.05 7.51 7.81
C ALA A 229 -8.53 7.31 8.00
N LEU A 230 -7.76 7.23 6.92
CA LEU A 230 -6.30 7.07 6.99
C LEU A 230 -5.61 8.24 7.69
N LEU A 231 -6.01 9.48 7.39
CA LEU A 231 -5.42 10.68 8.02
C LEU A 231 -5.65 10.74 9.54
N ARG A 232 -6.71 10.10 10.03
CA ARG A 232 -7.08 10.03 11.44
C ARG A 232 -6.70 8.73 12.13
N LEU A 233 -6.12 7.77 11.41
CA LEU A 233 -5.82 6.43 11.91
C LEU A 233 -4.94 6.46 13.17
N HIS A 234 -4.01 7.39 13.26
CA HIS A 234 -3.11 7.57 14.41
C HIS A 234 -3.83 8.05 15.69
N GLU A 235 -5.09 8.51 15.60
CA GLU A 235 -5.92 8.90 16.75
C GLU A 235 -6.48 7.67 17.48
N ASP A 236 -6.50 6.48 16.83
CA ASP A 236 -6.99 5.25 17.42
C ASP A 236 -5.85 4.45 18.08
N PRO A 237 -5.82 4.35 19.42
CA PRO A 237 -4.77 3.61 20.13
C PRO A 237 -4.70 2.13 19.76
N ALA A 238 -5.80 1.53 19.28
CA ALA A 238 -5.83 0.12 18.87
C ALA A 238 -5.00 -0.15 17.60
N LEU A 239 -4.65 0.92 16.85
CA LEU A 239 -3.88 0.84 15.62
C LEU A 239 -2.40 1.23 15.79
N PHE A 240 -1.98 1.50 17.04
CA PHE A 240 -0.58 1.83 17.33
C PHE A 240 0.40 0.73 16.85
N GLU A 241 0.07 -0.53 17.12
CA GLU A 241 0.91 -1.65 16.71
C GLU A 241 1.01 -1.77 15.18
N VAL A 242 -0.08 -1.48 14.46
CA VAL A 242 -0.08 -1.47 12.99
C VAL A 242 0.89 -0.40 12.47
N LEU A 243 0.79 0.83 12.98
CA LEU A 243 1.67 1.92 12.59
C LEU A 243 3.14 1.62 12.92
N ASN A 244 3.40 1.02 14.07
CA ASN A 244 4.73 0.61 14.49
C ASN A 244 5.32 -0.47 13.57
N GLU A 245 4.53 -1.50 13.23
CA GLU A 245 4.95 -2.55 12.27
C GLU A 245 5.22 -1.99 10.87
N LEU A 246 4.50 -0.94 10.47
CA LEU A 246 4.71 -0.24 9.19
C LEU A 246 5.85 0.79 9.24
N GLY A 247 6.48 0.98 10.39
CA GLY A 247 7.60 1.91 10.57
C GLY A 247 7.22 3.39 10.39
N MET A 248 5.97 3.76 10.71
CA MET A 248 5.50 5.14 10.55
C MET A 248 4.59 5.57 11.71
N PRO A 249 4.62 6.86 12.12
CA PRO A 249 3.76 7.36 13.19
C PRO A 249 2.34 7.68 12.71
N GLN A 250 2.15 8.04 11.44
CA GLN A 250 0.85 8.46 10.88
C GLN A 250 0.85 8.51 9.37
N PHE A 251 -0.35 8.56 8.80
CA PHE A 251 -0.56 8.96 7.41
C PHE A 251 -0.71 10.48 7.29
N VAL A 252 -0.24 11.02 6.16
CA VAL A 252 -0.41 12.42 5.75
C VAL A 252 -0.94 12.50 4.31
N ASP A 253 -1.37 13.68 3.88
CA ASP A 253 -1.82 13.88 2.50
C ASP A 253 -0.78 13.43 1.48
N ALA A 254 -1.26 12.85 0.37
CA ALA A 254 -0.45 12.45 -0.77
C ALA A 254 -0.91 13.12 -2.05
N THR A 255 0.02 13.44 -2.94
CA THR A 255 -0.26 13.98 -4.27
C THR A 255 0.50 13.23 -5.35
N ALA A 256 -0.09 13.07 -6.53
CA ALA A 256 0.56 12.38 -7.66
C ALA A 256 1.88 13.06 -8.09
N ALA A 257 2.00 14.37 -7.90
CA ALA A 257 3.19 15.13 -8.27
C ALA A 257 4.44 14.71 -7.48
N GLU A 258 4.27 14.31 -6.22
CA GLU A 258 5.38 13.89 -5.35
C GLU A 258 6.04 12.59 -5.82
N TYR A 259 5.28 11.70 -6.45
CA TYR A 259 5.76 10.37 -6.90
C TYR A 259 6.41 10.39 -8.27
N LYS A 260 6.23 11.50 -9.02
CA LYS A 260 6.66 11.60 -10.42
C LYS A 260 8.14 11.26 -10.61
N GLY A 261 8.39 10.27 -11.44
CA GLY A 261 9.75 9.79 -11.78
C GLY A 261 10.20 8.58 -10.95
N SER A 262 9.49 8.22 -9.86
CA SER A 262 9.85 7.07 -9.03
C SER A 262 9.72 5.74 -9.78
N GLU A 263 8.82 5.63 -10.78
CA GLU A 263 8.65 4.43 -11.61
C GLU A 263 9.94 4.04 -12.36
N GLN A 264 10.89 4.98 -12.53
CA GLN A 264 12.17 4.70 -13.21
C GLN A 264 12.99 3.63 -12.48
N MET A 265 12.74 3.40 -11.19
CA MET A 265 13.33 2.30 -10.43
C MET A 265 12.93 0.92 -11.00
N LEU A 266 11.80 0.84 -11.70
CA LEU A 266 11.29 -0.39 -12.30
C LEU A 266 11.79 -0.67 -13.71
N LYS A 267 12.46 0.28 -14.38
CA LYS A 267 12.78 0.23 -15.81
C LYS A 267 13.57 -1.00 -16.24
N ASN A 268 14.40 -1.56 -15.38
CA ASN A 268 15.26 -2.70 -15.66
C ASN A 268 14.60 -4.05 -15.33
N PHE A 269 13.40 -4.04 -14.74
CA PHE A 269 12.71 -5.27 -14.36
C PHE A 269 11.80 -5.78 -15.48
N TYR A 270 11.68 -7.10 -15.55
CA TYR A 270 10.89 -7.77 -16.57
C TYR A 270 9.44 -7.24 -16.58
N GLY A 271 8.97 -6.89 -17.77
CA GLY A 271 7.58 -6.46 -17.98
C GLY A 271 7.32 -4.96 -17.82
N TYR A 272 8.29 -4.15 -17.37
CA TYR A 272 8.13 -2.70 -17.27
C TYR A 272 7.71 -2.03 -18.60
N ASN A 273 8.34 -2.41 -19.72
CA ASN A 273 8.07 -1.84 -21.05
C ASN A 273 6.84 -2.43 -21.76
N LYS A 274 6.19 -3.43 -21.19
CA LYS A 274 4.91 -3.90 -21.73
C LYS A 274 3.86 -2.82 -21.50
N ARG A 275 3.42 -2.16 -22.58
CA ARG A 275 2.25 -1.30 -22.52
C ARG A 275 1.11 -2.13 -21.92
N ALA A 276 0.41 -1.56 -20.93
CA ALA A 276 -0.90 -2.08 -20.56
C ALA A 276 -1.71 -2.13 -21.86
N GLU A 277 -2.22 -3.32 -22.22
CA GLU A 277 -3.16 -3.40 -23.33
C GLU A 277 -4.33 -2.51 -23.00
N ALA A 278 -4.59 -1.55 -23.89
CA ALA A 278 -5.75 -0.68 -23.73
C ALA A 278 -6.99 -1.57 -23.53
N PRO A 279 -7.92 -1.22 -22.63
CA PRO A 279 -9.15 -1.98 -22.48
C PRO A 279 -9.87 -2.03 -23.82
N ARG A 280 -10.18 -3.25 -24.28
CA ARG A 280 -11.02 -3.50 -25.45
C ARG A 280 -12.46 -3.16 -25.13
#